data_78398c25ae09e9d24dee2fb1f8a1bcea
#
_entry.id   78398c25ae09e9d24dee2fb1f8a1bcea
#
_cell.length_a   1.000
_cell.length_b   1.000
_cell.length_c   1.000
_cell.angle_alpha   90.00
_cell.angle_beta   90.00
_cell.angle_gamma   90.00
#
_symmetry.space_group_name_H-M   'P 1'
#
loop_
_entity.id
_entity.type
_entity.pdbx_description
1 polymer ?
#
loop_
_entity_poly.entity_id
_entity_poly.type
_entity_poly.pdbx_seq_one_letter_code
_entity_poly.pdbx_strand_id
1 'polypeptide(L)'
;PSSKIKTVQHLEGGIIRKINFREGEKVKKGAPLVVLEGTASNADLSEVDVRLITLRVDLSRLKAELEEDDRVTFEPDLVSDHADLVTAAIKHFNTRRSHIKNLIASQGQSVAQREEESKEIQARILKILTEIDPTNLSKYQSIISSK
;
A
#
# COMPACT_ATOMS: atom_id res chain seq x y z
N PRO A 1 -9.16 -61.78 24.95
CA PRO A 1 -8.53 -60.49 24.60
C PRO A 1 -9.62 -59.62 24.00
N SER A 2 -10.11 -58.67 24.79
CA SER A 2 -11.09 -57.69 24.32
C SER A 2 -10.45 -56.74 23.34
N SER A 3 -10.70 -56.94 22.05
CA SER A 3 -10.32 -55.97 21.05
C SER A 3 -11.16 -54.72 21.23
N LYS A 4 -10.51 -53.66 21.76
CA LYS A 4 -11.16 -52.35 21.85
C LYS A 4 -11.39 -51.82 20.43
N ILE A 5 -12.64 -51.59 20.08
CA ILE A 5 -13.00 -50.91 18.82
C ILE A 5 -12.44 -49.49 18.89
N LYS A 6 -11.67 -49.12 17.89
CA LYS A 6 -11.18 -47.72 17.73
C LYS A 6 -11.98 -47.07 16.63
N THR A 7 -12.67 -46.00 16.98
CA THR A 7 -13.32 -45.14 16.00
C THR A 7 -12.30 -44.13 15.45
N VAL A 8 -12.19 -44.06 14.14
CA VAL A 8 -11.39 -43.04 13.44
C VAL A 8 -12.37 -41.99 12.92
N GLN A 9 -12.19 -40.75 13.37
CA GLN A 9 -13.03 -39.64 12.99
C GLN A 9 -12.18 -38.47 12.45
N HIS A 10 -12.61 -37.89 11.34
CA HIS A 10 -12.02 -36.68 10.81
C HIS A 10 -12.66 -35.47 11.46
N LEU A 11 -11.86 -34.44 11.82
CA LEU A 11 -12.32 -33.30 12.59
C LEU A 11 -13.26 -32.38 11.78
N GLU A 12 -12.96 -32.17 10.50
CA GLU A 12 -13.63 -31.21 9.60
C GLU A 12 -14.64 -31.90 8.64
N GLY A 13 -14.61 -33.24 8.56
CA GLY A 13 -15.37 -33.98 7.53
C GLY A 13 -14.77 -33.81 6.14
N GLY A 14 -15.55 -34.00 5.10
CA GLY A 14 -15.15 -33.81 3.70
C GLY A 14 -15.82 -34.77 2.74
N ILE A 15 -15.64 -34.55 1.43
CA ILE A 15 -16.11 -35.42 0.37
C ILE A 15 -15.12 -36.59 0.22
N ILE A 16 -15.59 -37.82 0.28
CA ILE A 16 -14.79 -39.03 0.13
C ILE A 16 -14.37 -39.16 -1.35
N ARG A 17 -13.10 -39.03 -1.64
CA ARG A 17 -12.55 -39.27 -2.98
C ARG A 17 -12.28 -40.74 -3.23
N LYS A 18 -11.76 -41.44 -2.21
CA LYS A 18 -11.39 -42.85 -2.35
C LYS A 18 -11.43 -43.55 -1.00
N ILE A 19 -11.96 -44.77 -0.98
CA ILE A 19 -11.89 -45.71 0.13
C ILE A 19 -10.89 -46.80 -0.27
N ASN A 20 -9.83 -46.99 0.52
CA ASN A 20 -8.72 -47.89 0.18
C ASN A 20 -8.91 -49.31 0.65
N PHE A 21 -9.89 -49.60 1.51
CA PHE A 21 -10.14 -50.91 2.13
C PHE A 21 -11.63 -51.25 2.10
N ARG A 22 -11.89 -52.55 2.17
CA ARG A 22 -13.24 -53.09 2.27
C ARG A 22 -13.51 -53.57 3.70
N GLU A 23 -14.76 -53.74 4.04
CA GLU A 23 -15.18 -54.29 5.32
C GLU A 23 -14.57 -55.67 5.54
N GLY A 24 -14.01 -55.93 6.73
CA GLY A 24 -13.31 -57.18 7.09
C GLY A 24 -11.86 -57.30 6.65
N GLU A 25 -11.34 -56.33 5.93
CA GLU A 25 -9.96 -56.34 5.46
C GLU A 25 -8.95 -55.93 6.57
N LYS A 26 -7.81 -56.60 6.64
CA LYS A 26 -6.76 -56.30 7.62
C LYS A 26 -5.88 -55.16 7.11
N VAL A 27 -5.80 -54.10 7.89
CA VAL A 27 -5.01 -52.90 7.57
C VAL A 27 -3.74 -52.80 8.43
N LYS A 28 -2.66 -52.34 7.88
CA LYS A 28 -1.44 -52.05 8.61
C LYS A 28 -1.58 -50.73 9.36
N LYS A 29 -0.88 -50.59 10.50
CA LYS A 29 -0.84 -49.36 11.27
C LYS A 29 -0.26 -48.21 10.40
N GLY A 30 -0.98 -47.10 10.28
CA GLY A 30 -0.57 -45.94 9.48
C GLY A 30 -1.02 -45.99 8.02
N ALA A 31 -1.72 -47.07 7.57
CA ALA A 31 -2.23 -47.11 6.20
C ALA A 31 -3.42 -46.12 6.04
N PRO A 32 -3.48 -45.36 4.94
CA PRO A 32 -4.60 -44.44 4.67
C PRO A 32 -5.88 -45.21 4.39
N LEU A 33 -6.90 -45.06 5.25
CA LEU A 33 -8.18 -45.75 5.13
C LEU A 33 -9.09 -45.10 4.10
N VAL A 34 -9.17 -43.77 4.15
CA VAL A 34 -10.03 -42.96 3.31
C VAL A 34 -9.20 -41.76 2.82
N VAL A 35 -9.40 -41.37 1.59
CA VAL A 35 -8.85 -40.13 1.02
C VAL A 35 -10.02 -39.17 0.85
N LEU A 36 -9.94 -38.06 1.53
CA LEU A 36 -10.92 -36.99 1.41
C LEU A 36 -10.50 -36.01 0.32
N GLU A 37 -11.47 -35.38 -0.32
CA GLU A 37 -11.24 -34.33 -1.29
C GLU A 37 -11.07 -32.99 -0.54
N GLY A 38 -9.94 -32.35 -0.75
CA GLY A 38 -9.60 -31.10 -0.08
C GLY A 38 -10.16 -29.85 -0.78
N THR A 39 -11.42 -29.90 -1.25
CA THR A 39 -12.01 -28.79 -2.02
C THR A 39 -12.04 -27.47 -1.24
N ALA A 40 -12.39 -27.50 0.03
CA ALA A 40 -12.34 -26.31 0.89
C ALA A 40 -10.89 -25.83 1.10
N SER A 41 -9.98 -26.78 1.40
CA SER A 41 -8.57 -26.47 1.63
C SER A 41 -7.86 -25.91 0.38
N ASN A 42 -8.24 -26.35 -0.82
CA ASN A 42 -7.69 -25.80 -2.06
C ASN A 42 -8.24 -24.40 -2.37
N ALA A 43 -9.49 -24.11 -2.05
CA ALA A 43 -10.06 -22.79 -2.18
C ALA A 43 -9.39 -21.79 -1.22
N ASP A 44 -9.18 -22.20 0.04
CA ASP A 44 -8.50 -21.39 1.05
C ASP A 44 -7.04 -21.10 0.67
N LEU A 45 -6.32 -22.10 0.15
CA LEU A 45 -4.95 -21.93 -0.35
C LEU A 45 -4.91 -20.94 -1.53
N SER A 46 -5.83 -21.06 -2.48
CA SER A 46 -5.94 -20.18 -3.63
C SER A 46 -6.20 -18.72 -3.20
N GLU A 47 -7.05 -18.51 -2.20
CA GLU A 47 -7.32 -17.19 -1.64
C GLU A 47 -6.07 -16.57 -0.99
N VAL A 48 -5.34 -17.40 -0.21
CA VAL A 48 -4.08 -16.96 0.44
C VAL A 48 -3.03 -16.61 -0.60
N ASP A 49 -2.89 -17.38 -1.69
CA ASP A 49 -1.95 -17.11 -2.77
C ASP A 49 -2.27 -15.78 -3.48
N VAL A 50 -3.53 -15.54 -3.83
CA VAL A 50 -3.96 -14.26 -4.43
C VAL A 50 -3.65 -13.09 -3.51
N ARG A 51 -3.90 -13.24 -2.22
CA ARG A 51 -3.59 -12.21 -1.23
C ARG A 51 -2.09 -11.95 -1.11
N LEU A 52 -1.28 -13.00 -1.11
CA LEU A 52 0.19 -12.90 -1.07
C LEU A 52 0.71 -12.12 -2.29
N ILE A 53 0.25 -12.47 -3.49
CA ILE A 53 0.64 -11.80 -4.73
C ILE A 53 0.28 -10.31 -4.67
N THR A 54 -0.95 -9.99 -4.26
CA THR A 54 -1.41 -8.60 -4.12
C THR A 54 -0.52 -7.81 -3.14
N LEU A 55 -0.17 -8.41 -2.00
CA LEU A 55 0.70 -7.77 -1.01
C LEU A 55 2.14 -7.56 -1.53
N ARG A 56 2.68 -8.48 -2.34
CA ARG A 56 4.01 -8.33 -2.97
C ARG A 56 4.01 -7.17 -3.98
N VAL A 57 2.95 -7.04 -4.78
CA VAL A 57 2.78 -5.93 -5.72
C VAL A 57 2.67 -4.60 -4.97
N ASP A 58 1.86 -4.53 -3.92
CA ASP A 58 1.72 -3.32 -3.10
C ASP A 58 3.01 -2.96 -2.38
N LEU A 59 3.76 -3.93 -1.88
CA LEU A 59 5.05 -3.71 -1.24
C LEU A 59 6.06 -3.06 -2.21
N SER A 60 6.14 -3.55 -3.45
CA SER A 60 7.01 -2.99 -4.48
C SER A 60 6.65 -1.54 -4.80
N ARG A 61 5.35 -1.26 -4.94
CA ARG A 61 4.85 0.10 -5.16
C ARG A 61 5.15 1.04 -3.99
N LEU A 62 4.88 0.61 -2.76
CA LEU A 62 5.09 1.43 -1.56
C LEU A 62 6.57 1.69 -1.28
N LYS A 63 7.45 0.73 -1.60
CA LYS A 63 8.90 0.95 -1.53
C LYS A 63 9.34 2.05 -2.48
N ALA A 64 8.91 2.01 -3.74
CA ALA A 64 9.23 3.03 -4.72
C ALA A 64 8.67 4.42 -4.32
N GLU A 65 7.49 4.47 -3.69
CA GLU A 65 6.93 5.71 -3.15
C GLU A 65 7.77 6.27 -1.98
N LEU A 66 8.28 5.40 -1.11
CA LEU A 66 9.09 5.78 0.05
C LEU A 66 10.50 6.25 -0.35
N GLU A 67 11.09 5.58 -1.33
CA GLU A 67 12.43 5.89 -1.85
C GLU A 67 12.42 7.05 -2.86
N GLU A 68 11.23 7.61 -3.15
CA GLU A 68 10.99 8.68 -4.12
C GLU A 68 11.47 8.32 -5.53
N ASP A 69 11.44 7.04 -5.87
CA ASP A 69 11.86 6.55 -7.16
C ASP A 69 10.97 7.04 -8.30
N ASP A 70 11.58 7.17 -9.48
CA ASP A 70 10.85 7.54 -10.69
C ASP A 70 9.99 6.40 -11.25
N ARG A 71 10.29 5.15 -10.90
CA ARG A 71 9.64 3.95 -11.42
C ARG A 71 9.53 2.87 -10.36
N VAL A 72 8.48 2.09 -10.44
CA VAL A 72 8.33 0.88 -9.60
C VAL A 72 9.06 -0.28 -10.26
N THR A 73 9.88 -0.98 -9.48
CA THR A 73 10.54 -2.23 -9.90
C THR A 73 9.79 -3.40 -9.29
N PHE A 74 9.34 -4.33 -10.12
CA PHE A 74 8.64 -5.55 -9.70
C PHE A 74 9.53 -6.78 -9.92
N GLU A 75 9.28 -7.82 -9.15
CA GLU A 75 9.91 -9.12 -9.34
C GLU A 75 9.48 -9.74 -10.69
N PRO A 76 10.37 -10.46 -11.40
CA PRO A 76 10.08 -10.96 -12.74
C PRO A 76 8.87 -11.89 -12.84
N ASP A 77 8.62 -12.70 -11.82
CA ASP A 77 7.46 -13.59 -11.72
C ASP A 77 6.14 -12.82 -11.64
N LEU A 78 6.10 -11.69 -10.94
CA LEU A 78 4.92 -10.82 -10.88
C LEU A 78 4.62 -10.19 -12.24
N VAL A 79 5.67 -9.83 -12.99
CA VAL A 79 5.50 -9.22 -14.33
C VAL A 79 5.01 -10.24 -15.34
N SER A 80 5.51 -11.50 -15.29
CA SER A 80 5.13 -12.54 -16.24
C SER A 80 3.73 -13.11 -15.98
N ASP A 81 3.41 -13.38 -14.71
CA ASP A 81 2.23 -14.16 -14.36
C ASP A 81 1.03 -13.29 -13.94
N HIS A 82 1.30 -12.02 -13.53
CA HIS A 82 0.30 -11.11 -12.97
C HIS A 82 0.39 -9.69 -13.56
N ALA A 83 0.56 -9.60 -14.87
CA ALA A 83 0.74 -8.35 -15.62
C ALA A 83 -0.37 -7.32 -15.37
N ASP A 84 -1.60 -7.76 -15.17
CA ASP A 84 -2.75 -6.90 -14.90
C ASP A 84 -2.61 -6.18 -13.56
N LEU A 85 -2.20 -6.89 -12.50
CA LEU A 85 -1.97 -6.31 -11.18
C LEU A 85 -0.80 -5.34 -11.20
N VAL A 86 0.28 -5.70 -11.89
CA VAL A 86 1.45 -4.82 -12.09
C VAL A 86 1.06 -3.54 -12.81
N THR A 87 0.29 -3.64 -13.89
CA THR A 87 -0.18 -2.48 -14.66
C THR A 87 -1.07 -1.56 -13.82
N ALA A 88 -1.98 -2.14 -13.04
CA ALA A 88 -2.82 -1.38 -12.12
C ALA A 88 -2.00 -0.66 -11.05
N ALA A 89 -0.99 -1.32 -10.49
CA ALA A 89 -0.10 -0.74 -9.48
C ALA A 89 0.73 0.43 -10.06
N ILE A 90 1.27 0.29 -11.28
CA ILE A 90 1.99 1.36 -11.97
C ILE A 90 1.06 2.56 -12.21
N LYS A 91 -0.15 2.33 -12.67
CA LYS A 91 -1.13 3.40 -12.88
C LYS A 91 -1.43 4.14 -11.57
N HIS A 92 -1.63 3.39 -10.49
CA HIS A 92 -1.88 3.96 -9.18
C HIS A 92 -0.69 4.80 -8.67
N PHE A 93 0.53 4.29 -8.80
CA PHE A 93 1.77 4.99 -8.48
C PHE A 93 1.88 6.33 -9.23
N ASN A 94 1.72 6.30 -10.56
CA ASN A 94 1.80 7.49 -11.40
C ASN A 94 0.73 8.53 -11.06
N THR A 95 -0.50 8.09 -10.80
CA THR A 95 -1.60 8.97 -10.41
C THR A 95 -1.31 9.67 -9.09
N ARG A 96 -0.87 8.91 -8.08
CA ARG A 96 -0.52 9.44 -6.76
C ARG A 96 0.63 10.43 -6.83
N ARG A 97 1.69 10.08 -7.57
CA ARG A 97 2.85 10.96 -7.79
C ARG A 97 2.46 12.28 -8.46
N SER A 98 1.64 12.22 -9.50
CA SER A 98 1.12 13.42 -10.17
C SER A 98 0.27 14.27 -9.23
N HIS A 99 -0.55 13.64 -8.41
CA HIS A 99 -1.36 14.35 -7.42
C HIS A 99 -0.49 15.10 -6.39
N ILE A 100 0.51 14.44 -5.82
CA ILE A 100 1.45 15.05 -4.88
C ILE A 100 2.21 16.21 -5.54
N LYS A 101 2.72 16.00 -6.76
CA LYS A 101 3.41 17.05 -7.52
C LYS A 101 2.53 18.29 -7.75
N ASN A 102 1.29 18.08 -8.14
CA ASN A 102 0.33 19.17 -8.34
C ASN A 102 -0.01 19.88 -7.03
N LEU A 103 -0.13 19.15 -5.92
CA LEU A 103 -0.37 19.72 -4.60
C LEU A 103 0.80 20.60 -4.17
N ILE A 104 2.04 20.12 -4.31
CA ILE A 104 3.26 20.90 -4.00
C ILE A 104 3.32 22.17 -4.85
N ALA A 105 3.06 22.06 -6.16
CA ALA A 105 3.05 23.21 -7.06
C ALA A 105 1.98 24.25 -6.67
N SER A 106 0.77 23.80 -6.34
CA SER A 106 -0.31 24.67 -5.87
C SER A 106 0.02 25.36 -4.56
N GLN A 107 0.61 24.64 -3.60
CA GLN A 107 1.07 25.24 -2.35
C GLN A 107 2.20 26.24 -2.57
N GLY A 108 3.14 25.94 -3.47
CA GLY A 108 4.21 26.87 -3.86
C GLY A 108 3.66 28.16 -4.45
N GLN A 109 2.66 28.08 -5.32
CA GLN A 109 1.99 29.28 -5.86
C GLN A 109 1.32 30.10 -4.76
N SER A 110 0.63 29.43 -3.81
CA SER A 110 -0.04 30.11 -2.69
C SER A 110 0.98 30.81 -1.77
N VAL A 111 2.13 30.20 -1.53
CA VAL A 111 3.22 30.82 -0.76
C VAL A 111 3.76 32.06 -1.50
N ALA A 112 4.07 31.94 -2.79
CA ALA A 112 4.57 33.04 -3.60
C ALA A 112 3.59 34.24 -3.64
N GLN A 113 2.28 33.94 -3.76
CA GLN A 113 1.26 34.98 -3.71
C GLN A 113 1.24 35.70 -2.36
N ARG A 114 1.32 34.97 -1.24
CA ARG A 114 1.36 35.58 0.09
C ARG A 114 2.61 36.40 0.35
N GLU A 115 3.75 35.97 -0.20
CA GLU A 115 4.98 36.74 -0.14
C GLU A 115 4.84 38.05 -0.88
N GLU A 116 4.20 38.06 -2.05
CA GLU A 116 3.98 39.28 -2.83
C GLU A 116 2.99 40.23 -2.12
N GLU A 117 1.87 39.68 -1.60
CA GLU A 117 0.93 40.46 -0.77
C GLU A 117 1.63 41.08 0.45
N SER A 118 2.54 40.33 1.10
CA SER A 118 3.33 40.83 2.23
C SER A 118 4.24 42.00 1.82
N LYS A 119 4.91 41.92 0.67
CA LYS A 119 5.74 43.02 0.15
C LYS A 119 4.92 44.25 -0.18
N GLU A 120 3.75 44.09 -0.79
CA GLU A 120 2.84 45.20 -1.06
C GLU A 120 2.41 45.92 0.22
N ILE A 121 2.04 45.13 1.26
CA ILE A 121 1.66 45.68 2.55
C ILE A 121 2.82 46.44 3.19
N GLN A 122 4.04 45.86 3.15
CA GLN A 122 5.24 46.51 3.67
C GLN A 122 5.52 47.83 2.96
N ALA A 123 5.45 47.87 1.63
CA ALA A 123 5.59 49.07 0.84
C ALA A 123 4.55 50.14 1.17
N ARG A 124 3.30 49.71 1.37
CA ARG A 124 2.21 50.61 1.78
C ARG A 124 2.42 51.22 3.17
N ILE A 125 2.86 50.38 4.13
CA ILE A 125 3.20 50.83 5.47
C ILE A 125 4.34 51.86 5.40
N LEU A 126 5.39 51.58 4.65
CA LEU A 126 6.53 52.51 4.48
C LEU A 126 6.08 53.83 3.89
N LYS A 127 5.22 53.83 2.88
CA LYS A 127 4.65 55.03 2.28
C LYS A 127 3.89 55.90 3.30
N ILE A 128 3.02 55.27 4.08
CA ILE A 128 2.21 55.96 5.13
C ILE A 128 3.15 56.57 6.20
N LEU A 129 4.14 55.81 6.67
CA LEU A 129 5.08 56.30 7.68
C LEU A 129 5.93 57.47 7.15
N THR A 130 6.29 57.45 5.85
CA THR A 130 7.01 58.53 5.22
C THR A 130 6.18 59.81 5.08
N GLU A 131 4.90 59.69 4.86
CA GLU A 131 3.94 60.79 4.80
C GLU A 131 3.70 61.46 6.18
N ILE A 132 3.73 60.65 7.27
CA ILE A 132 3.52 61.13 8.63
C ILE A 132 4.79 61.82 9.20
N ASP A 133 5.95 61.18 9.05
CA ASP A 133 7.21 61.67 9.60
C ASP A 133 8.38 61.38 8.62
N PRO A 134 8.66 62.29 7.67
CA PRO A 134 9.68 62.10 6.67
C PRO A 134 11.13 62.12 7.23
N THR A 135 11.35 62.57 8.47
CA THR A 135 12.67 62.69 9.07
C THR A 135 13.24 61.36 9.57
N ASN A 136 12.40 60.34 9.79
CA ASN A 136 12.81 59.02 10.33
C ASN A 136 12.79 57.91 9.31
N LEU A 137 12.90 58.17 8.01
CA LEU A 137 12.80 57.20 6.91
C LEU A 137 13.75 56.01 7.07
N SER A 138 15.01 56.22 7.41
CA SER A 138 16.00 55.19 7.61
C SER A 138 15.65 54.18 8.76
N LYS A 139 15.04 54.71 9.82
CA LYS A 139 14.56 53.93 10.94
C LYS A 139 13.38 53.02 10.54
N TYR A 140 12.47 53.54 9.75
CA TYR A 140 11.30 52.77 9.29
C TYR A 140 11.72 51.64 8.33
N GLN A 141 12.65 51.92 7.43
CA GLN A 141 13.23 50.91 6.53
C GLN A 141 13.91 49.79 7.30
N SER A 142 14.69 50.09 8.33
CA SER A 142 15.35 49.06 9.14
C SER A 142 14.37 48.16 9.90
N ILE A 143 13.25 48.70 10.39
CA ILE A 143 12.23 47.93 11.10
C ILE A 143 11.49 46.96 10.15
N ILE A 144 11.19 47.40 8.92
CA ILE A 144 10.46 46.59 7.93
C ILE A 144 11.37 45.49 7.34
N SER A 145 12.67 45.74 7.21
CA SER A 145 13.65 44.77 6.67
C SER A 145 14.15 43.75 7.67
N SER A 146 13.85 43.93 8.99
CA SER A 146 14.36 43.06 10.07
C SER A 146 13.47 41.86 10.38
N LYS A 147 12.45 41.57 9.58
CA LYS A 147 11.58 40.38 9.67
C LYS A 147 11.66 39.54 8.40
#